data_c762180364afffe18582a11af91e47c5
#
_entry.id   c762180364afffe18582a11af91e47c5
#
_cell.length_a   1.000
_cell.length_b   1.000
_cell.length_c   1.000
_cell.angle_alpha   90.00
_cell.angle_beta   90.00
_cell.angle_gamma   90.00
#
_symmetry.space_group_name_H-M   'P 1'
#
loop_
_entity.id
_entity.type
_entity.pdbx_description
1 polymer ?
#
loop_
_entity_poly.entity_id
_entity_poly.type
_entity_poly.pdbx_seq_one_letter_code
_entity_poly.pdbx_strand_id
1 'polypeptide(L)'
;MKDGFIKVAAATPKIKVADPAYNTEEILKIIDETEKNGASILVFSELTISGYTCGDLFLQQPLLTECKNQLLRIVKATENKSMLVVVGCPIVIKQKLYNCAIVISDGSILGIVPKTHLPNYSEFYELRHFTSGEGLEEDLWFGEEFGYVNVAVNQLFKCKEIPELVVACEICEDLWVPLPPSTYHAMAGATVICNPSASVETTTKESYRRSLVSNQSARLLAAYIYADAGEGESTQDVVYSGHHLICENGSVLAEAKRFTNEIIYADIDVQKLAAERRKMTSFPGGQTDDYFEQEFSLEVKENKITRTFPKAPFVPDNQDERDKRCDEILSLQSMGLKKRLEHTNCKHAVVGISGGLDSTLAVLVTARAFDLLDIPRENLICVTMPCFGTTDRTYQNAVSLIKELGATLKEVRIEKAVRQHFADIGHDENNYDVTYENSQARERTQILMDMANQYNGMVIGTGDMSELALGWATYNGDHMSMYAVNCSVPKTLVRYLVLYYAETTDNKKLSEVLMDVLDTPVSPELLPPVDGVISQKTEDLVGPYELHDFFLYYMLRFGFPKSKLYRMAKLTFDGVYDDETIKKWLDKFYWRFFSQQFKRSCLPDGPKVGSVAVSPRGDLRMPSDASPTAWI
;
A
#
# COMPACT_ATOMS: atom_id res chain seq x y z
N MET A 1 -17.62 -6.32 -5.90
CA MET A 1 -17.62 -5.19 -4.94
C MET A 1 -17.49 -5.63 -3.48
N LYS A 2 -17.46 -6.94 -3.25
CA LYS A 2 -17.16 -7.50 -1.94
C LYS A 2 -15.78 -7.00 -1.46
N ASP A 3 -15.64 -6.75 -0.18
CA ASP A 3 -14.40 -6.28 0.47
C ASP A 3 -13.92 -4.87 0.01
N GLY A 4 -14.81 -4.04 -0.53
CA GLY A 4 -14.50 -2.66 -0.91
C GLY A 4 -13.70 -2.48 -2.21
N PHE A 5 -13.51 -3.53 -3.00
CA PHE A 5 -12.91 -3.42 -4.33
C PHE A 5 -13.96 -3.05 -5.36
N ILE A 6 -13.81 -1.87 -5.96
CA ILE A 6 -14.70 -1.30 -6.98
C ILE A 6 -13.95 -1.22 -8.30
N LYS A 7 -14.44 -1.89 -9.34
CA LYS A 7 -13.88 -1.74 -10.67
C LYS A 7 -14.41 -0.45 -11.29
N VAL A 8 -13.49 0.40 -11.73
CA VAL A 8 -13.76 1.68 -12.36
C VAL A 8 -13.15 1.74 -13.76
N ALA A 9 -13.70 2.59 -14.62
CA ALA A 9 -13.21 2.80 -15.98
C ALA A 9 -13.15 4.28 -16.33
N ALA A 10 -12.17 4.64 -17.17
CA ALA A 10 -12.08 5.93 -17.84
C ALA A 10 -11.99 5.69 -19.36
N ALA A 11 -12.74 6.47 -20.13
CA ALA A 11 -12.85 6.29 -21.58
C ALA A 11 -13.12 7.60 -22.32
N THR A 12 -12.69 7.65 -23.57
CA THR A 12 -13.19 8.62 -24.56
C THR A 12 -13.48 7.90 -25.88
N PRO A 13 -14.68 8.09 -26.47
CA PRO A 13 -14.95 7.57 -27.81
C PRO A 13 -14.17 8.34 -28.87
N LYS A 14 -14.02 7.77 -30.05
CA LYS A 14 -13.68 8.54 -31.24
C LYS A 14 -14.89 9.40 -31.59
N ILE A 15 -14.82 10.70 -31.32
CA ILE A 15 -15.93 11.62 -31.51
C ILE A 15 -15.94 12.22 -32.92
N LYS A 16 -17.06 12.87 -33.24
CA LYS A 16 -17.18 13.86 -34.30
C LYS A 16 -17.63 15.17 -33.70
N VAL A 17 -16.90 16.24 -33.98
CA VAL A 17 -17.21 17.58 -33.46
C VAL A 17 -18.59 18.01 -33.93
N ALA A 18 -19.44 18.46 -33.00
CA ALA A 18 -20.82 18.92 -33.21
C ALA A 18 -21.76 17.85 -33.85
N ASP A 19 -21.49 16.56 -33.61
CA ASP A 19 -22.36 15.46 -34.02
C ASP A 19 -22.80 14.63 -32.79
N PRO A 20 -23.71 15.17 -31.93
CA PRO A 20 -24.12 14.49 -30.71
C PRO A 20 -24.72 13.10 -30.94
N ALA A 21 -25.41 12.90 -32.09
CA ALA A 21 -26.02 11.61 -32.40
C ALA A 21 -24.97 10.52 -32.64
N TYR A 22 -23.96 10.82 -33.46
CA TYR A 22 -22.82 9.90 -33.66
C TYR A 22 -22.06 9.62 -32.35
N ASN A 23 -21.76 10.67 -31.59
CA ASN A 23 -21.02 10.56 -30.35
C ASN A 23 -21.76 9.69 -29.33
N THR A 24 -23.09 9.82 -29.28
CA THR A 24 -23.93 9.00 -28.41
C THR A 24 -23.89 7.53 -28.79
N GLU A 25 -23.94 7.17 -30.08
CA GLU A 25 -23.77 5.75 -30.49
C GLU A 25 -22.45 5.15 -30.02
N GLU A 26 -21.37 5.92 -30.09
CA GLU A 26 -20.06 5.46 -29.57
C GLU A 26 -20.03 5.38 -28.05
N ILE A 27 -20.64 6.34 -27.33
CA ILE A 27 -20.79 6.32 -25.87
C ILE A 27 -21.57 5.06 -25.42
N LEU A 28 -22.68 4.74 -26.08
CA LEU A 28 -23.50 3.56 -25.76
C LEU A 28 -22.74 2.26 -25.92
N LYS A 29 -21.90 2.13 -26.96
CA LYS A 29 -21.04 0.95 -27.14
C LYS A 29 -20.06 0.79 -25.97
N ILE A 30 -19.46 1.89 -25.52
CA ILE A 30 -18.53 1.89 -24.40
C ILE A 30 -19.25 1.54 -23.09
N ILE A 31 -20.45 2.05 -22.85
CA ILE A 31 -21.27 1.70 -21.68
C ILE A 31 -21.52 0.19 -21.66
N ASP A 32 -21.96 -0.39 -22.79
CA ASP A 32 -22.23 -1.83 -22.87
C ASP A 32 -20.96 -2.69 -22.72
N GLU A 33 -19.83 -2.25 -23.26
CA GLU A 33 -18.55 -2.93 -23.09
C GLU A 33 -18.08 -2.87 -21.63
N THR A 34 -18.19 -1.72 -21.01
CA THR A 34 -17.73 -1.48 -19.64
C THR A 34 -18.57 -2.26 -18.62
N GLU A 35 -19.89 -2.34 -18.84
CA GLU A 35 -20.79 -3.18 -18.05
C GLU A 35 -20.38 -4.66 -18.14
N LYS A 36 -20.16 -5.19 -19.36
CA LYS A 36 -19.71 -6.57 -19.58
C LYS A 36 -18.38 -6.87 -18.89
N ASN A 37 -17.49 -5.88 -18.78
CA ASN A 37 -16.22 -5.98 -18.06
C ASN A 37 -16.40 -5.81 -16.54
N GLY A 38 -17.61 -5.55 -16.05
CA GLY A 38 -17.98 -5.48 -14.63
C GLY A 38 -17.51 -4.19 -13.93
N ALA A 39 -17.32 -3.09 -14.67
CA ALA A 39 -17.06 -1.79 -14.07
C ALA A 39 -18.34 -1.22 -13.44
N SER A 40 -18.18 -0.59 -12.27
CA SER A 40 -19.26 0.01 -11.50
C SER A 40 -19.28 1.54 -11.61
N ILE A 41 -18.19 2.15 -12.09
CA ILE A 41 -18.07 3.58 -12.37
C ILE A 41 -17.40 3.72 -13.73
N LEU A 42 -18.00 4.53 -14.60
CA LEU A 42 -17.46 4.89 -15.90
C LEU A 42 -17.42 6.40 -16.03
N VAL A 43 -16.26 6.96 -16.32
CA VAL A 43 -16.07 8.40 -16.55
C VAL A 43 -15.67 8.64 -17.99
N PHE A 44 -16.43 9.49 -18.67
CA PHE A 44 -16.11 9.99 -20.00
C PHE A 44 -15.40 11.35 -19.94
N SER A 45 -14.79 11.74 -21.05
CA SER A 45 -14.14 13.04 -21.20
C SER A 45 -15.11 14.23 -21.15
N GLU A 46 -14.56 15.42 -20.99
CA GLU A 46 -15.29 16.69 -20.94
C GLU A 46 -16.05 16.94 -22.26
N LEU A 47 -17.30 17.38 -22.16
CA LEU A 47 -18.18 17.67 -23.29
C LEU A 47 -18.27 16.55 -24.34
N THR A 48 -18.15 15.30 -23.94
CA THR A 48 -18.08 14.13 -24.83
C THR A 48 -19.27 14.04 -25.79
N ILE A 49 -20.47 14.50 -25.39
CA ILE A 49 -21.68 14.43 -26.23
C ILE A 49 -21.54 15.33 -27.44
N SER A 50 -21.04 16.55 -27.30
CA SER A 50 -20.85 17.51 -28.38
C SER A 50 -19.49 17.43 -29.08
N GLY A 51 -18.49 16.99 -28.37
CA GLY A 51 -17.09 17.32 -28.57
C GLY A 51 -16.72 18.62 -27.86
N TYR A 52 -15.50 18.74 -27.37
CA TYR A 52 -14.98 19.92 -26.67
C TYR A 52 -14.72 21.09 -27.63
N THR A 53 -14.30 20.80 -28.86
CA THR A 53 -13.79 21.78 -29.83
C THR A 53 -14.87 22.38 -30.75
N CYS A 54 -16.11 22.46 -30.29
CA CYS A 54 -17.24 23.03 -31.08
C CYS A 54 -17.14 24.54 -31.30
N GLY A 55 -16.34 25.29 -30.53
CA GLY A 55 -16.20 26.74 -30.69
C GLY A 55 -17.52 27.47 -30.59
N ASP A 56 -17.72 28.46 -31.49
CA ASP A 56 -18.97 29.28 -31.51
C ASP A 56 -20.23 28.47 -31.83
N LEU A 57 -20.13 27.21 -32.25
CA LEU A 57 -21.31 26.34 -32.42
C LEU A 57 -22.02 26.07 -31.08
N PHE A 58 -21.35 26.20 -29.95
CA PHE A 58 -21.98 26.16 -28.63
C PHE A 58 -23.05 27.24 -28.42
N LEU A 59 -23.02 28.32 -29.20
CA LEU A 59 -24.02 29.39 -29.17
C LEU A 59 -25.22 29.09 -30.09
N GLN A 60 -25.26 27.95 -30.77
CA GLN A 60 -26.27 27.56 -31.71
C GLN A 60 -27.31 26.62 -31.09
N GLN A 61 -28.58 27.05 -31.07
CA GLN A 61 -29.68 26.28 -30.48
C GLN A 61 -29.81 24.84 -30.99
N PRO A 62 -29.60 24.53 -32.29
CA PRO A 62 -29.69 23.16 -32.80
C PRO A 62 -28.72 22.21 -32.08
N LEU A 63 -27.46 22.61 -31.83
CA LEU A 63 -26.48 21.81 -31.13
C LEU A 63 -26.92 21.52 -29.69
N LEU A 64 -27.34 22.55 -28.96
CA LEU A 64 -27.76 22.44 -27.57
C LEU A 64 -29.00 21.57 -27.40
N THR A 65 -29.98 21.71 -28.32
CA THR A 65 -31.18 20.87 -28.33
C THR A 65 -30.81 19.40 -28.57
N GLU A 66 -29.94 19.15 -29.55
CA GLU A 66 -29.54 17.79 -29.87
C GLU A 66 -28.70 17.17 -28.75
N CYS A 67 -27.79 17.91 -28.11
CA CYS A 67 -27.08 17.45 -26.94
C CYS A 67 -28.03 16.99 -25.82
N LYS A 68 -29.09 17.77 -25.54
CA LYS A 68 -30.09 17.39 -24.54
C LYS A 68 -30.84 16.12 -24.94
N ASN A 69 -31.27 15.99 -26.21
CA ASN A 69 -31.97 14.81 -26.70
C ASN A 69 -31.09 13.54 -26.57
N GLN A 70 -29.82 13.65 -26.94
CA GLN A 70 -28.88 12.56 -26.89
C GLN A 70 -28.50 12.19 -25.45
N LEU A 71 -28.38 13.17 -24.55
CA LEU A 71 -28.21 12.90 -23.11
C LEU A 71 -29.34 12.01 -22.57
N LEU A 72 -30.60 12.30 -22.89
CA LEU A 72 -31.75 11.49 -22.43
C LEU A 72 -31.71 10.07 -22.98
N ARG A 73 -31.20 9.87 -24.21
CA ARG A 73 -30.94 8.50 -24.74
C ARG A 73 -29.89 7.76 -23.94
N ILE A 74 -28.81 8.45 -23.55
CA ILE A 74 -27.77 7.85 -22.71
C ILE A 74 -28.35 7.46 -21.35
N VAL A 75 -29.13 8.34 -20.72
CA VAL A 75 -29.80 8.06 -19.44
C VAL A 75 -30.64 6.79 -19.53
N LYS A 76 -31.52 6.68 -20.54
CA LYS A 76 -32.33 5.47 -20.75
C LYS A 76 -31.49 4.19 -20.95
N ALA A 77 -30.38 4.30 -21.64
CA ALA A 77 -29.50 3.16 -21.87
C ALA A 77 -28.80 2.62 -20.59
N THR A 78 -28.86 3.36 -19.49
CA THR A 78 -28.35 2.91 -18.18
C THR A 78 -29.42 2.18 -17.34
N GLU A 79 -30.67 2.09 -17.79
CA GLU A 79 -31.74 1.35 -17.09
C GLU A 79 -31.31 -0.11 -16.84
N ASN A 80 -31.51 -0.58 -15.62
CA ASN A 80 -31.15 -1.92 -15.15
C ASN A 80 -29.63 -2.23 -15.19
N LYS A 81 -28.78 -1.21 -15.36
CA LYS A 81 -27.33 -1.37 -15.28
C LYS A 81 -26.83 -0.96 -13.90
N SER A 82 -26.11 -1.85 -13.25
CA SER A 82 -25.50 -1.61 -11.93
C SER A 82 -24.21 -0.81 -12.07
N MET A 83 -24.30 0.43 -12.52
CA MET A 83 -23.14 1.33 -12.70
C MET A 83 -23.53 2.80 -12.59
N LEU A 84 -22.53 3.60 -12.17
CA LEU A 84 -22.56 5.06 -12.22
C LEU A 84 -21.81 5.50 -13.48
N VAL A 85 -22.44 6.35 -14.30
CA VAL A 85 -21.85 6.91 -15.50
C VAL A 85 -21.72 8.42 -15.36
N VAL A 86 -20.54 8.96 -15.65
CA VAL A 86 -20.29 10.42 -15.70
C VAL A 86 -19.97 10.82 -17.13
N VAL A 87 -20.78 11.70 -17.71
CA VAL A 87 -20.63 12.14 -19.11
C VAL A 87 -20.66 13.67 -19.21
N GLY A 88 -19.79 14.25 -20.04
CA GLY A 88 -19.72 15.69 -20.29
C GLY A 88 -20.81 16.18 -21.28
N CYS A 89 -21.56 17.22 -20.90
CA CYS A 89 -22.62 17.82 -21.73
C CYS A 89 -22.74 19.34 -21.51
N PRO A 90 -22.93 20.16 -22.57
CA PRO A 90 -23.29 21.56 -22.41
C PRO A 90 -24.75 21.69 -21.99
N ILE A 91 -25.04 22.44 -20.92
CA ILE A 91 -26.39 22.62 -20.36
C ILE A 91 -26.71 24.10 -20.26
N VAL A 92 -27.94 24.47 -20.73
CA VAL A 92 -28.49 25.82 -20.59
C VAL A 92 -29.29 25.92 -19.30
N ILE A 93 -28.94 26.88 -18.44
CA ILE A 93 -29.60 27.17 -17.17
C ILE A 93 -29.86 28.68 -17.11
N LYS A 94 -31.12 29.10 -16.97
CA LYS A 94 -31.50 30.52 -16.91
C LYS A 94 -30.81 31.39 -17.99
N GLN A 95 -30.83 30.91 -19.23
CA GLN A 95 -30.27 31.58 -20.43
C GLN A 95 -28.74 31.72 -20.43
N LYS A 96 -28.05 31.02 -19.56
CA LYS A 96 -26.58 30.89 -19.53
C LYS A 96 -26.20 29.47 -19.88
N LEU A 97 -25.06 29.32 -20.54
CA LEU A 97 -24.50 28.03 -20.92
C LEU A 97 -23.44 27.61 -19.92
N TYR A 98 -23.49 26.34 -19.48
CA TYR A 98 -22.55 25.73 -18.55
C TYR A 98 -21.95 24.47 -19.15
N ASN A 99 -20.68 24.26 -18.89
CA ASN A 99 -19.99 23.04 -19.15
C ASN A 99 -20.19 22.11 -17.94
N CYS A 100 -20.85 20.97 -18.12
CA CYS A 100 -21.33 20.15 -17.02
C CYS A 100 -20.87 18.69 -17.11
N ALA A 101 -20.59 18.10 -15.96
CA ALA A 101 -20.53 16.65 -15.76
C ALA A 101 -21.92 16.17 -15.30
N ILE A 102 -22.50 15.23 -16.04
CA ILE A 102 -23.80 14.65 -15.73
C ILE A 102 -23.57 13.30 -15.09
N VAL A 103 -24.09 13.11 -13.89
CA VAL A 103 -23.99 11.87 -13.14
C VAL A 103 -25.27 11.07 -13.30
N ILE A 104 -25.15 9.86 -13.84
CA ILE A 104 -26.26 9.01 -14.26
C ILE A 104 -26.14 7.65 -13.58
N SER A 105 -27.26 7.10 -13.13
CA SER A 105 -27.36 5.71 -12.67
C SER A 105 -28.77 5.18 -12.88
N ASP A 106 -28.87 3.94 -13.34
CA ASP A 106 -30.12 3.18 -13.46
C ASP A 106 -31.28 3.99 -14.06
N GLY A 107 -31.08 4.55 -15.25
CA GLY A 107 -32.10 5.33 -16.00
C GLY A 107 -32.42 6.70 -15.41
N SER A 108 -31.65 7.19 -14.44
CA SER A 108 -31.89 8.46 -13.74
C SER A 108 -30.68 9.40 -13.79
N ILE A 109 -30.93 10.70 -13.90
CA ILE A 109 -29.92 11.73 -13.69
C ILE A 109 -29.87 12.01 -12.19
N LEU A 110 -28.78 11.67 -11.53
CA LEU A 110 -28.61 11.89 -10.09
C LEU A 110 -28.26 13.34 -9.77
N GLY A 111 -27.51 14.01 -10.66
CA GLY A 111 -27.11 15.38 -10.48
C GLY A 111 -26.29 15.90 -11.65
N ILE A 112 -26.20 17.22 -11.72
CA ILE A 112 -25.44 17.95 -12.74
C ILE A 112 -24.42 18.83 -12.03
N VAL A 113 -23.13 18.59 -12.32
CA VAL A 113 -22.02 19.33 -11.72
C VAL A 113 -21.43 20.27 -12.78
N PRO A 114 -21.62 21.60 -12.64
CA PRO A 114 -21.06 22.58 -13.56
C PRO A 114 -19.58 22.84 -13.24
N LYS A 115 -18.78 23.11 -14.28
CA LYS A 115 -17.36 23.48 -14.16
C LYS A 115 -17.22 24.81 -13.42
N THR A 116 -16.34 24.84 -12.43
CA THR A 116 -16.11 26.03 -11.60
C THR A 116 -15.10 26.97 -12.25
N HIS A 117 -13.95 26.46 -12.68
CA HIS A 117 -12.86 27.25 -13.23
C HIS A 117 -12.80 27.09 -14.75
N LEU A 118 -13.01 28.19 -15.46
CA LEU A 118 -13.01 28.24 -16.92
C LEU A 118 -11.68 28.80 -17.43
N PRO A 119 -10.82 28.00 -18.10
CA PRO A 119 -9.56 28.51 -18.62
C PRO A 119 -9.82 29.51 -19.75
N ASN A 120 -9.14 30.65 -19.67
CA ASN A 120 -9.24 31.72 -20.66
C ASN A 120 -7.88 32.38 -20.87
N TYR A 121 -6.91 31.55 -21.21
CA TYR A 121 -5.51 31.93 -21.47
C TYR A 121 -4.92 30.98 -22.53
N SER A 122 -3.85 31.43 -23.19
CA SER A 122 -3.18 30.68 -24.29
C SER A 122 -4.17 30.18 -25.35
N GLU A 123 -4.26 28.89 -25.55
CA GLU A 123 -5.18 28.21 -26.48
C GLU A 123 -6.62 28.10 -25.96
N PHE A 124 -6.87 28.41 -24.70
CA PHE A 124 -8.20 28.28 -24.08
C PHE A 124 -8.98 29.60 -24.07
N TYR A 125 -10.28 29.52 -24.41
CA TYR A 125 -11.20 30.67 -24.44
C TYR A 125 -12.61 30.29 -23.97
N GLU A 126 -12.71 29.44 -22.93
CA GLU A 126 -14.01 28.93 -22.45
C GLU A 126 -14.95 30.01 -21.96
N LEU A 127 -14.46 31.13 -21.40
CA LEU A 127 -15.29 32.26 -20.98
C LEU A 127 -16.05 32.92 -22.13
N ARG A 128 -15.69 32.65 -23.39
CA ARG A 128 -16.45 33.11 -24.57
C ARG A 128 -17.80 32.42 -24.66
N HIS A 129 -17.92 31.18 -24.21
CA HIS A 129 -19.12 30.35 -24.40
C HIS A 129 -19.78 30.00 -23.08
N PHE A 130 -19.02 29.69 -22.03
CA PHE A 130 -19.53 29.13 -20.79
C PHE A 130 -19.48 30.11 -19.62
N THR A 131 -20.36 29.87 -18.67
CA THR A 131 -20.43 30.57 -17.38
C THR A 131 -19.90 29.69 -16.30
N SER A 132 -19.17 30.26 -15.30
CA SER A 132 -18.69 29.53 -14.13
C SER A 132 -19.86 28.98 -13.32
N GLY A 133 -19.68 27.77 -12.82
CA GLY A 133 -20.61 27.11 -11.90
C GLY A 133 -20.47 27.55 -10.45
N GLU A 134 -19.52 28.43 -10.13
CA GLU A 134 -19.30 28.89 -8.76
C GLU A 134 -20.55 29.52 -8.14
N GLY A 135 -21.00 28.97 -7.01
CA GLY A 135 -22.20 29.43 -6.31
C GLY A 135 -23.52 29.13 -7.01
N LEU A 136 -23.53 28.34 -8.10
CA LEU A 136 -24.74 27.91 -8.76
C LEU A 136 -25.42 26.80 -7.96
N GLU A 137 -26.68 27.04 -7.58
CA GLU A 137 -27.57 26.08 -6.93
C GLU A 137 -28.96 26.23 -7.57
N GLU A 138 -29.37 25.24 -8.38
CA GLU A 138 -30.61 25.27 -9.13
C GLU A 138 -31.21 23.87 -9.27
N ASP A 139 -32.53 23.82 -9.45
CA ASP A 139 -33.23 22.62 -9.87
C ASP A 139 -33.71 22.77 -11.32
N LEU A 140 -33.23 21.90 -12.20
CA LEU A 140 -33.55 21.96 -13.63
C LEU A 140 -34.55 20.87 -14.01
N TRP A 141 -35.65 21.29 -14.67
CA TRP A 141 -36.68 20.37 -15.13
C TRP A 141 -36.30 19.64 -16.41
N PHE A 142 -36.27 18.33 -16.37
CA PHE A 142 -35.94 17.46 -17.51
C PHE A 142 -37.15 16.75 -18.15
N GLY A 143 -38.37 17.14 -17.79
CA GLY A 143 -39.62 16.54 -18.29
C GLY A 143 -40.26 15.59 -17.27
N GLU A 144 -41.48 15.11 -17.60
CA GLU A 144 -42.25 14.27 -16.67
C GLU A 144 -41.53 12.94 -16.30
N GLU A 145 -40.73 12.44 -17.22
CA GLU A 145 -40.01 11.16 -17.06
C GLU A 145 -38.84 11.27 -16.07
N PHE A 146 -38.13 12.41 -16.06
CA PHE A 146 -36.88 12.58 -15.30
C PHE A 146 -37.01 13.56 -14.12
N GLY A 147 -38.09 14.36 -14.09
CA GLY A 147 -38.36 15.28 -13.00
C GLY A 147 -37.39 16.46 -12.90
N TYR A 148 -37.22 16.95 -11.67
CA TYR A 148 -36.24 17.98 -11.32
C TYR A 148 -34.90 17.34 -10.94
N VAL A 149 -33.83 17.90 -11.46
CA VAL A 149 -32.46 17.48 -11.21
C VAL A 149 -31.66 18.61 -10.59
N ASN A 150 -31.01 18.38 -9.49
CA ASN A 150 -30.16 19.37 -8.82
C ASN A 150 -28.92 19.71 -9.66
N VAL A 151 -28.62 21.00 -9.75
CA VAL A 151 -27.42 21.55 -10.40
C VAL A 151 -26.61 22.33 -9.37
N ALA A 152 -25.49 21.82 -8.98
CA ALA A 152 -24.56 22.46 -8.04
C ALA A 152 -23.14 21.90 -8.20
N VAL A 153 -22.14 22.66 -7.79
CA VAL A 153 -20.77 22.17 -7.69
C VAL A 153 -20.62 21.19 -6.52
N ASN A 154 -21.23 21.55 -5.39
CA ASN A 154 -21.11 20.80 -4.14
C ASN A 154 -22.12 19.64 -4.08
N GLN A 155 -21.82 18.53 -4.75
CA GLN A 155 -22.65 17.34 -4.76
C GLN A 155 -21.84 16.09 -4.37
N LEU A 156 -22.44 15.24 -3.53
CA LEU A 156 -21.93 13.92 -3.16
C LEU A 156 -22.91 12.83 -3.61
N PHE A 157 -22.39 11.83 -4.31
CA PHE A 157 -23.14 10.66 -4.76
C PHE A 157 -22.74 9.46 -3.90
N LYS A 158 -23.64 9.01 -3.03
CA LYS A 158 -23.39 8.00 -2.00
C LYS A 158 -23.96 6.64 -2.41
N CYS A 159 -23.13 5.61 -2.39
CA CYS A 159 -23.60 4.24 -2.62
C CYS A 159 -24.28 3.69 -1.37
N LYS A 160 -25.54 3.22 -1.49
CA LYS A 160 -26.30 2.68 -0.35
C LYS A 160 -25.67 1.43 0.25
N GLU A 161 -25.18 0.54 -0.60
CA GLU A 161 -24.66 -0.77 -0.21
C GLU A 161 -23.20 -0.72 0.26
N ILE A 162 -22.47 0.35 -0.09
CA ILE A 162 -21.03 0.51 0.21
C ILE A 162 -20.82 1.92 0.78
N PRO A 163 -20.96 2.11 2.09
CA PRO A 163 -20.88 3.44 2.71
C PRO A 163 -19.57 4.18 2.48
N GLU A 164 -18.49 3.46 2.25
CA GLU A 164 -17.19 4.03 1.92
C GLU A 164 -17.07 4.51 0.47
N LEU A 165 -18.05 4.19 -0.39
CA LEU A 165 -18.09 4.64 -1.77
C LEU A 165 -18.91 5.92 -1.88
N VAL A 166 -18.22 7.05 -1.85
CA VAL A 166 -18.79 8.39 -2.04
C VAL A 166 -18.08 9.05 -3.21
N VAL A 167 -18.84 9.39 -4.26
CA VAL A 167 -18.33 9.95 -5.50
C VAL A 167 -18.60 11.45 -5.56
N ALA A 168 -17.66 12.22 -6.09
CA ALA A 168 -17.84 13.62 -6.45
C ALA A 168 -17.16 13.91 -7.80
N CYS A 169 -17.55 15.01 -8.45
CA CYS A 169 -17.01 15.40 -9.74
C CYS A 169 -16.40 16.80 -9.71
N GLU A 170 -15.31 16.97 -10.46
CA GLU A 170 -14.76 18.26 -10.90
C GLU A 170 -14.37 18.15 -12.37
N ILE A 171 -14.18 19.26 -13.08
CA ILE A 171 -13.99 19.22 -14.53
C ILE A 171 -12.68 19.89 -14.93
N CYS A 172 -11.77 19.14 -15.55
CA CYS A 172 -10.56 19.59 -16.23
C CYS A 172 -9.77 20.64 -15.46
N GLU A 173 -9.92 21.95 -15.80
CA GLU A 173 -9.22 23.09 -15.20
C GLU A 173 -9.39 23.16 -13.68
N ASP A 174 -10.51 22.65 -13.16
CA ASP A 174 -10.76 22.59 -11.71
C ASP A 174 -9.61 21.90 -10.95
N LEU A 175 -8.93 20.93 -11.57
CA LEU A 175 -7.75 20.27 -10.99
C LEU A 175 -6.49 21.15 -11.03
N TRP A 176 -6.38 22.07 -12.01
CA TRP A 176 -5.13 22.80 -12.29
C TRP A 176 -4.97 24.05 -11.42
N VAL A 177 -6.02 24.49 -10.76
CA VAL A 177 -6.00 25.65 -9.86
C VAL A 177 -5.30 25.32 -8.52
N PRO A 178 -4.80 26.32 -7.78
CA PRO A 178 -4.12 26.11 -6.50
C PRO A 178 -4.98 25.39 -5.44
N LEU A 179 -6.30 25.57 -5.48
CA LEU A 179 -7.26 24.96 -4.56
C LEU A 179 -8.42 24.31 -5.35
N PRO A 180 -8.24 23.08 -5.82
CA PRO A 180 -9.25 22.34 -6.58
C PRO A 180 -10.54 22.11 -5.78
N PRO A 181 -11.73 22.11 -6.41
CA PRO A 181 -12.99 21.70 -5.78
C PRO A 181 -12.92 20.32 -5.12
N SER A 182 -12.20 19.37 -5.71
CA SER A 182 -11.98 18.04 -5.12
C SER A 182 -11.39 18.07 -3.71
N THR A 183 -10.69 19.14 -3.32
CA THR A 183 -10.20 19.32 -1.95
C THR A 183 -11.38 19.44 -0.98
N TYR A 184 -12.37 20.26 -1.29
CA TYR A 184 -13.58 20.40 -0.48
C TYR A 184 -14.44 19.12 -0.54
N HIS A 185 -14.56 18.51 -1.72
CA HIS A 185 -15.30 17.25 -1.89
C HIS A 185 -14.73 16.13 -1.01
N ALA A 186 -13.41 16.00 -0.95
CA ALA A 186 -12.77 15.00 -0.10
C ALA A 186 -12.95 15.31 1.41
N MET A 187 -12.91 16.58 1.80
CA MET A 187 -13.21 17.03 3.17
C MET A 187 -14.68 16.79 3.54
N ALA A 188 -15.59 16.88 2.58
CA ALA A 188 -17.00 16.53 2.75
C ALA A 188 -17.26 15.02 2.76
N GLY A 189 -16.27 14.18 2.41
CA GLY A 189 -16.35 12.73 2.52
C GLY A 189 -16.18 11.96 1.20
N ALA A 190 -16.03 12.61 0.04
CA ALA A 190 -15.83 11.94 -1.22
C ALA A 190 -14.54 11.09 -1.18
N THR A 191 -14.65 9.80 -1.48
CA THR A 191 -13.53 8.85 -1.59
C THR A 191 -13.13 8.58 -3.03
N VAL A 192 -13.98 8.98 -3.98
CA VAL A 192 -13.73 8.86 -5.42
C VAL A 192 -14.01 10.20 -6.08
N ILE A 193 -13.03 10.71 -6.81
CA ILE A 193 -13.16 11.94 -7.62
C ILE A 193 -13.19 11.54 -9.10
N CYS A 194 -14.21 11.98 -9.81
CA CYS A 194 -14.35 11.83 -11.26
C CYS A 194 -14.02 13.17 -11.93
N ASN A 195 -13.10 13.14 -12.88
CA ASN A 195 -12.69 14.34 -13.62
C ASN A 195 -12.80 14.10 -15.14
N PRO A 196 -13.97 14.44 -15.75
CA PRO A 196 -14.06 14.66 -17.18
C PRO A 196 -13.12 15.79 -17.62
N SER A 197 -12.26 15.54 -18.61
CA SER A 197 -11.22 16.49 -19.00
C SER A 197 -11.07 16.59 -20.52
N ALA A 198 -10.59 17.73 -20.99
CA ALA A 198 -10.16 17.98 -22.36
C ALA A 198 -8.85 18.76 -22.34
N SER A 199 -7.81 18.11 -21.88
CA SER A 199 -6.48 18.69 -21.75
C SER A 199 -5.70 18.50 -23.05
N VAL A 200 -5.30 19.60 -23.67
CA VAL A 200 -4.50 19.58 -24.89
C VAL A 200 -3.14 18.88 -24.65
N GLU A 201 -2.62 18.19 -25.66
CA GLU A 201 -1.33 17.53 -25.59
C GLU A 201 -0.23 18.44 -26.10
N THR A 202 0.81 18.64 -25.29
CA THR A 202 2.04 19.31 -25.67
C THR A 202 3.23 18.52 -25.15
N THR A 203 4.43 18.78 -25.68
CA THR A 203 5.65 18.09 -25.20
C THR A 203 5.82 18.26 -23.70
N THR A 204 6.05 17.18 -22.97
CA THR A 204 6.24 17.08 -21.51
C THR A 204 4.97 17.26 -20.64
N LYS A 205 3.83 17.65 -21.20
CA LYS A 205 2.60 17.86 -20.41
C LYS A 205 2.06 16.56 -19.80
N GLU A 206 2.29 15.43 -20.46
CA GLU A 206 1.93 14.11 -19.94
C GLU A 206 2.49 13.84 -18.55
N SER A 207 3.78 14.03 -18.35
CA SER A 207 4.42 13.78 -17.06
C SER A 207 3.95 14.76 -15.97
N TYR A 208 3.68 16.02 -16.35
CA TYR A 208 3.09 17.00 -15.43
C TYR A 208 1.66 16.61 -15.04
N ARG A 209 0.80 16.25 -16.02
CA ARG A 209 -0.58 15.77 -15.78
C ARG A 209 -0.59 14.55 -14.88
N ARG A 210 0.25 13.56 -15.17
CA ARG A 210 0.42 12.35 -14.37
C ARG A 210 0.80 12.68 -12.92
N SER A 211 1.76 13.58 -12.72
CA SER A 211 2.17 14.04 -11.39
C SER A 211 1.04 14.75 -10.67
N LEU A 212 0.32 15.64 -11.35
CA LEU A 212 -0.76 16.42 -10.78
C LEU A 212 -1.91 15.52 -10.28
N VAL A 213 -2.40 14.60 -11.14
CA VAL A 213 -3.48 13.65 -10.80
C VAL A 213 -3.05 12.74 -9.65
N SER A 214 -1.84 12.18 -9.72
CA SER A 214 -1.29 11.30 -8.68
C SER A 214 -1.15 12.02 -7.33
N ASN A 215 -0.58 13.23 -7.32
CA ASN A 215 -0.41 14.01 -6.09
C ASN A 215 -1.75 14.44 -5.48
N GLN A 216 -2.73 14.83 -6.30
CA GLN A 216 -4.06 15.18 -5.80
C GLN A 216 -4.74 13.95 -5.17
N SER A 217 -4.69 12.79 -5.82
CA SER A 217 -5.17 11.53 -5.25
C SER A 217 -4.51 11.22 -3.88
N ALA A 218 -3.19 11.45 -3.75
CA ALA A 218 -2.46 11.24 -2.50
C ALA A 218 -2.90 12.20 -1.39
N ARG A 219 -2.98 13.50 -1.69
CA ARG A 219 -3.37 14.53 -0.72
C ARG A 219 -4.78 14.33 -0.19
N LEU A 220 -5.68 13.87 -1.05
CA LEU A 220 -7.08 13.66 -0.72
C LEU A 220 -7.36 12.30 -0.08
N LEU A 221 -6.38 11.38 -0.05
CA LEU A 221 -6.60 9.96 0.31
C LEU A 221 -7.83 9.43 -0.43
N ALA A 222 -7.85 9.60 -1.76
CA ALA A 222 -8.97 9.27 -2.61
C ALA A 222 -8.53 8.49 -3.85
N ALA A 223 -9.47 7.79 -4.47
CA ALA A 223 -9.32 7.38 -5.86
C ALA A 223 -9.63 8.58 -6.76
N TYR A 224 -8.89 8.72 -7.85
CA TYR A 224 -9.05 9.80 -8.82
C TYR A 224 -9.13 9.21 -10.23
N ILE A 225 -10.24 9.43 -10.92
CA ILE A 225 -10.52 8.92 -12.25
C ILE A 225 -10.51 10.10 -13.20
N TYR A 226 -9.47 10.21 -14.01
CA TYR A 226 -9.26 11.29 -14.98
C TYR A 226 -9.48 10.74 -16.39
N ALA A 227 -10.50 11.25 -17.08
CA ALA A 227 -10.84 10.85 -18.44
C ALA A 227 -10.61 12.02 -19.41
N ASP A 228 -9.64 11.90 -20.30
CA ASP A 228 -9.19 12.97 -21.19
C ASP A 228 -9.80 12.86 -22.60
N ALA A 229 -10.02 13.98 -23.27
CA ALA A 229 -10.42 14.01 -24.66
C ALA A 229 -9.36 13.42 -25.57
N GLY A 230 -9.78 12.84 -26.69
CA GLY A 230 -8.88 12.10 -27.59
C GLY A 230 -9.20 12.32 -29.07
N GLU A 231 -9.12 11.23 -29.83
CA GLU A 231 -9.31 11.24 -31.28
C GLU A 231 -10.71 11.75 -31.68
N GLY A 232 -10.74 12.61 -32.68
CA GLY A 232 -11.98 13.17 -33.25
C GLY A 232 -12.22 14.63 -32.88
N GLU A 233 -11.56 15.15 -31.84
CA GLU A 233 -11.55 16.58 -31.56
C GLU A 233 -10.87 17.37 -32.71
N SER A 234 -11.25 18.63 -32.88
CA SER A 234 -10.63 19.47 -33.90
C SER A 234 -9.16 19.69 -33.65
N THR A 235 -8.36 19.62 -34.73
CA THR A 235 -6.90 19.81 -34.68
C THR A 235 -6.49 21.11 -35.33
N GLN A 236 -7.29 22.17 -35.21
CA GLN A 236 -6.95 23.49 -35.77
C GLN A 236 -5.59 23.97 -35.27
N ASP A 237 -5.43 24.07 -33.93
CA ASP A 237 -4.19 24.55 -33.31
C ASP A 237 -3.64 23.57 -32.25
N VAL A 238 -4.44 22.60 -31.81
CA VAL A 238 -4.13 21.71 -30.68
C VAL A 238 -4.47 20.25 -31.01
N VAL A 239 -3.90 19.32 -30.25
CA VAL A 239 -4.17 17.88 -30.36
C VAL A 239 -4.53 17.34 -28.99
N TYR A 240 -5.43 16.37 -28.95
CA TYR A 240 -5.87 15.66 -27.74
C TYR A 240 -5.39 14.21 -27.82
N SER A 241 -4.96 13.66 -26.70
CA SER A 241 -4.25 12.38 -26.68
C SER A 241 -5.01 11.20 -26.07
N GLY A 242 -6.16 11.44 -25.42
CA GLY A 242 -6.85 10.39 -24.69
C GLY A 242 -6.07 9.86 -23.50
N HIS A 243 -5.26 10.69 -22.84
CA HIS A 243 -4.41 10.28 -21.72
C HIS A 243 -5.21 10.12 -20.44
N HIS A 244 -5.91 9.00 -20.30
CA HIS A 244 -6.66 8.66 -19.10
C HIS A 244 -5.74 8.19 -17.98
N LEU A 245 -6.11 8.48 -16.72
CA LEU A 245 -5.41 8.07 -15.52
C LEU A 245 -6.40 7.60 -14.46
N ILE A 246 -6.12 6.48 -13.82
CA ILE A 246 -6.81 6.04 -12.60
C ILE A 246 -5.77 5.93 -11.50
N CYS A 247 -5.91 6.79 -10.47
CA CYS A 247 -5.00 6.82 -9.33
C CYS A 247 -5.72 6.46 -8.03
N GLU A 248 -5.01 5.93 -7.05
CA GLU A 248 -5.50 5.64 -5.70
C GLU A 248 -4.43 6.01 -4.68
N ASN A 249 -4.71 6.99 -3.84
CA ASN A 249 -3.78 7.43 -2.79
C ASN A 249 -2.34 7.59 -3.30
N GLY A 250 -2.18 8.29 -4.42
CA GLY A 250 -0.88 8.58 -5.04
C GLY A 250 -0.33 7.52 -5.99
N SER A 251 -0.87 6.32 -5.97
CA SER A 251 -0.44 5.25 -6.88
C SER A 251 -1.24 5.30 -8.17
N VAL A 252 -0.57 5.29 -9.33
CA VAL A 252 -1.20 5.11 -10.64
C VAL A 252 -1.55 3.64 -10.79
N LEU A 253 -2.85 3.31 -10.86
CA LEU A 253 -3.34 1.94 -11.03
C LEU A 253 -3.49 1.56 -12.50
N ALA A 254 -3.91 2.52 -13.34
CA ALA A 254 -4.01 2.36 -14.78
C ALA A 254 -3.74 3.68 -15.49
N GLU A 255 -3.12 3.61 -16.66
CA GLU A 255 -2.75 4.74 -17.49
C GLU A 255 -2.91 4.36 -18.97
N ALA A 256 -3.66 5.16 -19.73
CA ALA A 256 -3.87 4.94 -21.16
C ALA A 256 -2.64 5.31 -21.98
N LYS A 257 -2.43 4.58 -23.06
CA LYS A 257 -1.46 5.01 -24.08
C LYS A 257 -1.97 6.26 -24.78
N ARG A 258 -1.13 7.28 -24.84
CA ARG A 258 -1.45 8.50 -25.58
C ARG A 258 -1.72 8.23 -27.05
N PHE A 259 -2.64 9.02 -27.63
CA PHE A 259 -3.07 8.94 -29.04
C PHE A 259 -3.79 7.62 -29.38
N THR A 260 -4.52 7.10 -28.41
CA THR A 260 -5.41 5.95 -28.57
C THR A 260 -6.78 6.26 -27.95
N ASN A 261 -7.81 5.45 -28.29
CA ASN A 261 -9.12 5.48 -27.64
C ASN A 261 -9.26 4.26 -26.72
N GLU A 262 -8.23 3.94 -25.97
CA GLU A 262 -8.18 2.82 -25.05
C GLU A 262 -9.08 3.08 -23.85
N ILE A 263 -9.95 2.12 -23.52
CA ILE A 263 -10.67 2.12 -22.24
C ILE A 263 -9.75 1.54 -21.19
N ILE A 264 -9.47 2.28 -20.14
CA ILE A 264 -8.68 1.76 -19.02
C ILE A 264 -9.56 1.36 -17.85
N TYR A 265 -9.15 0.31 -17.16
CA TYR A 265 -9.86 -0.26 -16.01
C TYR A 265 -8.91 -0.39 -14.82
N ALA A 266 -9.43 -0.17 -13.61
CA ALA A 266 -8.72 -0.49 -12.37
C ALA A 266 -9.69 -0.94 -11.27
N ASP A 267 -9.21 -1.76 -10.36
CA ASP A 267 -9.93 -2.08 -9.12
C ASP A 267 -9.42 -1.16 -8.01
N ILE A 268 -10.19 -0.15 -7.63
CA ILE A 268 -9.89 0.73 -6.49
C ILE A 268 -10.36 0.09 -5.19
N ASP A 269 -9.76 0.46 -4.05
CA ASP A 269 -10.08 -0.09 -2.74
C ASP A 269 -10.57 1.02 -1.78
N VAL A 270 -11.89 1.24 -1.74
CA VAL A 270 -12.50 2.29 -0.91
C VAL A 270 -12.38 2.02 0.60
N GLN A 271 -12.31 0.75 1.03
CA GLN A 271 -12.07 0.41 2.43
C GLN A 271 -10.64 0.78 2.87
N LYS A 272 -9.66 0.59 1.98
CA LYS A 272 -8.29 1.05 2.22
C LYS A 272 -8.24 2.57 2.39
N LEU A 273 -8.92 3.31 1.51
CA LEU A 273 -8.98 4.77 1.59
C LEU A 273 -9.61 5.24 2.91
N ALA A 274 -10.74 4.64 3.29
CA ALA A 274 -11.41 4.93 4.56
C ALA A 274 -10.53 4.60 5.77
N ALA A 275 -9.78 3.49 5.73
CA ALA A 275 -8.85 3.11 6.79
C ALA A 275 -7.69 4.11 6.93
N GLU A 276 -7.13 4.59 5.81
CA GLU A 276 -6.07 5.60 5.82
C GLU A 276 -6.56 6.93 6.41
N ARG A 277 -7.74 7.40 6.00
CA ARG A 277 -8.36 8.61 6.55
C ARG A 277 -8.61 8.49 8.06
N ARG A 278 -9.10 7.33 8.54
CA ARG A 278 -9.34 7.07 9.96
C ARG A 278 -8.06 7.15 10.80
N LYS A 279 -6.92 6.76 10.23
CA LYS A 279 -5.61 6.84 10.91
C LYS A 279 -5.03 8.24 10.91
N MET A 280 -5.32 9.04 9.89
CA MET A 280 -4.81 10.40 9.76
C MET A 280 -5.69 11.38 10.54
N THR A 281 -5.37 11.62 11.81
CA THR A 281 -6.16 12.50 12.69
C THR A 281 -6.25 13.95 12.23
N SER A 282 -5.36 14.38 11.33
CA SER A 282 -5.39 15.71 10.68
C SER A 282 -6.29 15.75 9.43
N PHE A 283 -6.81 14.61 8.97
CA PHE A 283 -7.78 14.60 7.88
C PHE A 283 -9.15 15.00 8.44
N PRO A 284 -9.83 16.04 7.87
CA PRO A 284 -11.11 16.51 8.40
C PRO A 284 -12.21 15.45 8.21
N GLY A 285 -13.16 15.42 9.12
CA GLY A 285 -14.31 14.52 9.07
C GLY A 285 -15.56 15.22 8.56
N GLY A 286 -16.00 14.89 7.35
CA GLY A 286 -17.36 15.08 6.81
C GLY A 286 -18.00 16.47 7.01
N GLN A 287 -17.43 17.51 6.41
CA GLN A 287 -18.04 18.86 6.37
C GLN A 287 -19.05 18.93 5.20
N THR A 288 -20.31 18.61 5.45
CA THR A 288 -21.34 18.48 4.42
C THR A 288 -22.44 19.55 4.48
N ASP A 289 -22.31 20.57 5.32
CA ASP A 289 -23.36 21.58 5.54
C ASP A 289 -23.79 22.30 4.25
N ASP A 290 -22.87 22.45 3.28
CA ASP A 290 -23.11 23.12 1.99
C ASP A 290 -23.17 22.10 0.83
N TYR A 291 -23.46 20.80 1.09
CA TYR A 291 -23.48 19.75 0.08
C TYR A 291 -24.85 19.16 -0.15
N PHE A 292 -25.19 18.97 -1.40
CA PHE A 292 -26.32 18.13 -1.82
C PHE A 292 -25.88 16.67 -1.87
N GLU A 293 -26.61 15.80 -1.18
CA GLU A 293 -26.35 14.38 -1.13
C GLU A 293 -27.37 13.61 -1.94
N GLN A 294 -26.90 12.83 -2.90
CA GLN A 294 -27.74 11.95 -3.73
C GLN A 294 -27.31 10.49 -3.51
N GLU A 295 -28.29 9.62 -3.43
CA GLU A 295 -28.03 8.19 -3.24
C GLU A 295 -28.18 7.43 -4.55
N PHE A 296 -27.31 6.43 -4.75
CA PHE A 296 -27.43 5.44 -5.81
C PHE A 296 -27.19 4.03 -5.26
N SER A 297 -27.62 3.03 -6.03
CA SER A 297 -27.48 1.62 -5.66
C SER A 297 -26.61 0.87 -6.64
N LEU A 298 -25.81 -0.05 -6.11
CA LEU A 298 -25.01 -0.98 -6.91
C LEU A 298 -25.29 -2.42 -6.45
N GLU A 299 -25.35 -3.36 -7.37
CA GLU A 299 -25.45 -4.77 -7.03
C GLU A 299 -24.11 -5.27 -6.47
N VAL A 300 -24.07 -5.58 -5.18
CA VAL A 300 -22.85 -6.09 -4.52
C VAL A 300 -22.62 -7.55 -4.91
N LYS A 301 -21.88 -7.75 -5.98
CA LYS A 301 -21.41 -9.08 -6.44
C LYS A 301 -19.93 -9.28 -6.10
N GLU A 302 -19.53 -10.53 -5.98
CA GLU A 302 -18.11 -10.86 -5.99
C GLU A 302 -17.56 -10.62 -7.40
N ASN A 303 -16.79 -9.55 -7.54
CA ASN A 303 -16.14 -9.17 -8.80
C ASN A 303 -14.83 -9.93 -9.00
N LYS A 304 -14.47 -10.19 -10.26
CA LYS A 304 -13.14 -10.65 -10.61
C LYS A 304 -12.17 -9.48 -10.43
N ILE A 305 -11.33 -9.55 -9.40
CA ILE A 305 -10.26 -8.57 -9.17
C ILE A 305 -9.17 -8.81 -10.22
N THR A 306 -8.79 -7.74 -10.92
CA THR A 306 -7.68 -7.74 -11.88
C THR A 306 -6.42 -7.09 -11.31
N ARG A 307 -6.55 -6.43 -10.16
CA ARG A 307 -5.44 -5.84 -9.41
C ARG A 307 -4.50 -6.92 -8.91
N THR A 308 -3.20 -6.69 -9.09
CA THR A 308 -2.14 -7.52 -8.52
C THR A 308 -1.71 -6.98 -7.16
N PHE A 309 -1.33 -7.90 -6.27
CA PHE A 309 -0.77 -7.55 -4.97
C PHE A 309 0.64 -8.14 -4.88
N PRO A 310 1.65 -7.37 -4.41
CA PRO A 310 3.00 -7.89 -4.27
C PRO A 310 3.04 -9.03 -3.25
N LYS A 311 3.71 -10.15 -3.61
CA LYS A 311 3.91 -11.30 -2.70
C LYS A 311 4.72 -10.90 -1.47
N ALA A 312 5.71 -10.06 -1.65
CA ALA A 312 6.54 -9.49 -0.59
C ALA A 312 6.28 -7.97 -0.47
N PRO A 313 5.21 -7.52 0.22
CA PRO A 313 4.78 -6.13 0.20
C PRO A 313 5.79 -5.15 0.84
N PHE A 314 6.78 -5.66 1.56
CA PHE A 314 7.88 -4.87 2.12
C PHE A 314 9.06 -4.68 1.16
N VAL A 315 9.10 -5.44 0.06
CA VAL A 315 10.21 -5.47 -0.89
C VAL A 315 9.74 -4.95 -2.25
N PRO A 316 10.39 -3.92 -2.83
CA PRO A 316 10.08 -3.48 -4.19
C PRO A 316 10.39 -4.55 -5.23
N ASP A 317 9.55 -4.65 -6.26
CA ASP A 317 9.79 -5.57 -7.38
C ASP A 317 10.93 -5.07 -8.29
N ASN A 318 11.06 -3.74 -8.46
CA ASN A 318 12.13 -3.13 -9.24
C ASN A 318 13.46 -3.18 -8.47
N GLN A 319 14.54 -3.60 -9.14
CA GLN A 319 15.86 -3.77 -8.52
C GLN A 319 16.46 -2.45 -8.04
N ASP A 320 16.43 -1.40 -8.86
CA ASP A 320 17.02 -0.10 -8.50
C ASP A 320 16.31 0.51 -7.27
N GLU A 321 14.97 0.41 -7.23
CA GLU A 321 14.19 0.87 -6.08
C GLU A 321 14.46 0.01 -4.83
N ARG A 322 14.66 -1.28 -5.00
CA ARG A 322 15.00 -2.21 -3.92
C ARG A 322 16.37 -1.90 -3.33
N ASP A 323 17.38 -1.68 -4.18
CA ASP A 323 18.75 -1.37 -3.76
C ASP A 323 18.80 -0.03 -3.02
N LYS A 324 18.13 0.99 -3.54
CA LYS A 324 17.96 2.27 -2.86
C LYS A 324 17.29 2.11 -1.48
N ARG A 325 16.22 1.33 -1.40
CA ARG A 325 15.52 1.05 -0.15
C ARG A 325 16.38 0.26 0.82
N CYS A 326 17.17 -0.69 0.35
CA CYS A 326 18.12 -1.43 1.20
C CYS A 326 19.16 -0.51 1.82
N ASP A 327 19.75 0.40 1.06
CA ASP A 327 20.71 1.39 1.61
C ASP A 327 20.05 2.34 2.62
N GLU A 328 18.84 2.82 2.33
CA GLU A 328 18.06 3.66 3.26
C GLU A 328 17.80 2.92 4.59
N ILE A 329 17.39 1.66 4.54
CA ILE A 329 17.10 0.84 5.73
C ILE A 329 18.35 0.60 6.55
N LEU A 330 19.44 0.17 5.91
CA LEU A 330 20.74 -0.03 6.60
C LEU A 330 21.23 1.28 7.24
N SER A 331 21.02 2.40 6.58
CA SER A 331 21.34 3.73 7.12
C SER A 331 20.47 4.09 8.33
N LEU A 332 19.16 3.87 8.27
CA LEU A 332 18.24 4.08 9.40
C LEU A 332 18.62 3.22 10.61
N GLN A 333 18.90 1.93 10.40
CA GLN A 333 19.32 1.00 11.45
C GLN A 333 20.63 1.47 12.11
N SER A 334 21.64 1.79 11.28
CA SER A 334 22.97 2.18 11.75
C SER A 334 22.96 3.53 12.47
N MET A 335 22.21 4.52 11.98
CA MET A 335 22.05 5.82 12.62
C MET A 335 21.30 5.72 13.95
N GLY A 336 20.30 4.85 14.05
CA GLY A 336 19.60 4.59 15.31
C GLY A 336 20.55 4.01 16.37
N LEU A 337 21.35 2.99 16.00
CA LEU A 337 22.35 2.41 16.89
C LEU A 337 23.47 3.37 17.23
N LYS A 338 23.97 4.12 16.23
CA LYS A 338 24.98 5.19 16.43
C LYS A 338 24.57 6.12 17.55
N LYS A 339 23.34 6.67 17.46
CA LYS A 339 22.83 7.60 18.49
C LYS A 339 22.76 6.96 19.87
N ARG A 340 22.40 5.69 19.97
CA ARG A 340 22.33 4.97 21.24
C ARG A 340 23.71 4.79 21.86
N LEU A 341 24.69 4.36 21.07
CA LEU A 341 26.10 4.19 21.51
C LEU A 341 26.71 5.52 21.96
N GLU A 342 26.50 6.62 21.22
CA GLU A 342 26.94 7.95 21.61
C GLU A 342 26.34 8.39 22.96
N HIS A 343 25.01 8.22 23.12
CA HIS A 343 24.31 8.64 24.34
C HIS A 343 24.78 7.89 25.58
N THR A 344 24.98 6.59 25.45
CA THR A 344 25.44 5.74 26.57
C THR A 344 26.95 5.76 26.76
N ASN A 345 27.69 6.41 25.85
CA ASN A 345 29.15 6.40 25.78
C ASN A 345 29.75 4.99 25.74
N CYS A 346 28.99 4.00 25.23
CA CYS A 346 29.48 2.66 25.02
C CYS A 346 30.45 2.59 23.85
N LYS A 347 31.60 1.95 24.07
CA LYS A 347 32.61 1.74 23.04
C LYS A 347 32.64 0.28 22.55
N HIS A 348 31.88 -0.60 23.16
CA HIS A 348 31.74 -1.99 22.77
C HIS A 348 30.29 -2.33 22.51
N ALA A 349 30.05 -3.26 21.60
CA ALA A 349 28.76 -3.90 21.37
C ALA A 349 28.94 -5.41 21.45
N VAL A 350 27.98 -6.10 22.06
CA VAL A 350 27.97 -7.56 22.19
C VAL A 350 26.81 -8.10 21.36
N VAL A 351 27.10 -9.04 20.45
CA VAL A 351 26.09 -9.63 19.56
C VAL A 351 26.22 -11.16 19.65
N GLY A 352 25.09 -11.82 19.93
CA GLY A 352 25.02 -13.28 19.77
C GLY A 352 24.95 -13.64 18.29
N ILE A 353 25.87 -14.50 17.82
CA ILE A 353 25.90 -14.91 16.42
C ILE A 353 25.67 -16.41 16.28
N SER A 354 24.61 -16.77 15.55
CA SER A 354 24.28 -18.16 15.20
C SER A 354 24.79 -18.56 13.81
N GLY A 355 25.14 -17.60 12.96
CA GLY A 355 25.45 -17.82 11.55
C GLY A 355 24.22 -17.75 10.64
N GLY A 356 23.03 -17.45 11.20
CA GLY A 356 21.80 -17.19 10.45
C GLY A 356 21.66 -15.74 9.99
N LEU A 357 20.66 -15.47 9.13
CA LEU A 357 20.43 -14.18 8.48
C LEU A 357 20.25 -13.01 9.46
N ASP A 358 19.49 -13.20 10.54
CA ASP A 358 19.15 -12.11 11.46
C ASP A 358 20.35 -11.62 12.26
N SER A 359 21.14 -12.57 12.80
CA SER A 359 22.37 -12.26 13.51
C SER A 359 23.42 -11.66 12.56
N THR A 360 23.48 -12.14 11.32
CA THR A 360 24.34 -11.58 10.27
C THR A 360 23.96 -10.12 10.00
N LEU A 361 22.69 -9.80 9.77
CA LEU A 361 22.24 -8.42 9.55
C LEU A 361 22.57 -7.51 10.76
N ALA A 362 22.33 -8.00 11.98
CA ALA A 362 22.63 -7.23 13.19
C ALA A 362 24.13 -6.89 13.32
N VAL A 363 25.01 -7.83 12.97
CA VAL A 363 26.47 -7.61 12.96
C VAL A 363 26.87 -6.61 11.88
N LEU A 364 26.33 -6.72 10.65
CA LEU A 364 26.59 -5.78 9.56
C LEU A 364 26.15 -4.33 9.91
N VAL A 365 24.97 -4.18 10.48
CA VAL A 365 24.46 -2.88 10.96
C VAL A 365 25.33 -2.30 12.06
N THR A 366 25.79 -3.15 12.99
CA THR A 366 26.65 -2.72 14.11
C THR A 366 28.04 -2.31 13.61
N ALA A 367 28.63 -3.05 12.67
CA ALA A 367 29.89 -2.67 12.04
C ALA A 367 29.78 -1.31 11.33
N ARG A 368 28.70 -1.09 10.57
CA ARG A 368 28.42 0.20 9.91
C ARG A 368 28.24 1.34 10.93
N ALA A 369 27.59 1.10 12.06
CA ALA A 369 27.44 2.10 13.13
C ALA A 369 28.78 2.42 13.78
N PHE A 370 29.68 1.45 13.94
CA PHE A 370 31.03 1.65 14.46
C PHE A 370 31.90 2.49 13.51
N ASP A 371 31.84 2.19 12.20
CA ASP A 371 32.52 2.99 11.18
C ASP A 371 32.07 4.46 11.22
N LEU A 372 30.77 4.72 11.41
CA LEU A 372 30.22 6.08 11.56
C LEU A 372 30.63 6.81 12.84
N LEU A 373 31.17 6.09 13.81
CA LEU A 373 31.63 6.62 15.12
C LEU A 373 33.16 6.59 15.27
N ASP A 374 33.88 6.16 14.23
CA ASP A 374 35.33 5.88 14.30
C ASP A 374 35.71 4.97 15.47
N ILE A 375 34.82 4.01 15.81
CA ILE A 375 35.08 2.97 16.80
C ILE A 375 35.74 1.77 16.09
N PRO A 376 36.88 1.24 16.59
CA PRO A 376 37.50 0.07 16.00
C PRO A 376 36.54 -1.14 15.99
N ARG A 377 36.45 -1.84 14.86
CA ARG A 377 35.56 -2.99 14.71
C ARG A 377 35.92 -4.15 15.64
N GLU A 378 37.15 -4.19 16.16
CA GLU A 378 37.59 -5.13 17.21
C GLU A 378 36.76 -5.00 18.51
N ASN A 379 36.14 -3.83 18.73
CA ASN A 379 35.22 -3.59 19.85
C ASN A 379 33.83 -4.18 19.65
N LEU A 380 33.53 -4.68 18.46
CA LEU A 380 32.34 -5.50 18.19
C LEU A 380 32.63 -6.94 18.63
N ILE A 381 32.07 -7.32 19.76
CA ILE A 381 32.26 -8.64 20.38
C ILE A 381 31.14 -9.55 19.88
N CYS A 382 31.46 -10.42 18.96
CA CYS A 382 30.55 -11.43 18.43
C CYS A 382 30.70 -12.73 19.21
N VAL A 383 29.62 -13.21 19.83
CA VAL A 383 29.65 -14.38 20.70
C VAL A 383 28.94 -15.54 20.04
N THR A 384 29.67 -16.60 19.69
CA THR A 384 29.06 -17.88 19.30
C THR A 384 28.94 -18.78 20.53
N MET A 385 27.76 -19.39 20.68
CA MET A 385 27.41 -20.19 21.86
C MET A 385 26.91 -21.59 21.45
N PRO A 386 27.81 -22.47 20.98
CA PRO A 386 27.43 -23.81 20.57
C PRO A 386 26.73 -24.56 21.69
N CYS A 387 25.65 -25.27 21.35
CA CYS A 387 24.89 -26.17 22.20
C CYS A 387 24.46 -27.40 21.39
N PHE A 388 23.43 -28.10 21.82
CA PHE A 388 23.02 -29.40 21.28
C PHE A 388 22.62 -29.39 19.79
N GLY A 389 22.16 -28.27 19.25
CA GLY A 389 21.61 -28.15 17.89
C GLY A 389 22.50 -27.43 16.86
N THR A 390 23.70 -26.96 17.24
CA THR A 390 24.54 -26.15 16.34
C THR A 390 25.16 -27.03 15.26
N THR A 391 25.04 -26.61 13.98
CA THR A 391 25.63 -27.32 12.83
C THR A 391 27.00 -26.75 12.44
N ASP A 392 27.84 -27.59 11.81
CA ASP A 392 29.21 -27.17 11.40
C ASP A 392 29.14 -26.02 10.37
N ARG A 393 28.17 -26.00 9.45
CA ARG A 393 28.05 -24.99 8.41
C ARG A 393 27.74 -23.61 8.99
N THR A 394 26.72 -23.50 9.84
CA THR A 394 26.34 -22.23 10.48
C THR A 394 27.45 -21.70 11.39
N TYR A 395 28.14 -22.60 12.10
CA TYR A 395 29.31 -22.24 12.90
C TYR A 395 30.44 -21.67 12.03
N GLN A 396 30.79 -22.31 10.90
CA GLN A 396 31.84 -21.81 10.01
C GLN A 396 31.46 -20.48 9.35
N ASN A 397 30.21 -20.30 9.00
CA ASN A 397 29.70 -19.03 8.50
C ASN A 397 29.84 -17.90 9.51
N ALA A 398 29.48 -18.15 10.77
CA ALA A 398 29.68 -17.19 11.87
C ALA A 398 31.14 -16.79 12.03
N VAL A 399 32.03 -17.77 12.13
CA VAL A 399 33.49 -17.56 12.30
C VAL A 399 34.07 -16.76 11.13
N SER A 400 33.74 -17.15 9.91
CA SER A 400 34.25 -16.50 8.69
C SER A 400 33.73 -15.05 8.58
N LEU A 401 32.45 -14.81 8.85
CA LEU A 401 31.84 -13.47 8.84
C LEU A 401 32.57 -12.53 9.82
N ILE A 402 32.76 -12.96 11.06
CA ILE A 402 33.40 -12.16 12.10
C ILE A 402 34.84 -11.81 11.71
N LYS A 403 35.57 -12.78 11.19
CA LYS A 403 36.94 -12.59 10.73
C LYS A 403 37.04 -11.58 9.59
N GLU A 404 36.19 -11.71 8.57
CA GLU A 404 36.22 -10.83 7.39
C GLU A 404 35.75 -9.42 7.71
N LEU A 405 34.92 -9.24 8.74
CA LEU A 405 34.52 -7.91 9.24
C LEU A 405 35.59 -7.27 10.16
N GLY A 406 36.57 -8.00 10.63
CA GLY A 406 37.57 -7.53 11.62
C GLY A 406 37.01 -7.37 13.04
N ALA A 407 35.93 -8.07 13.36
CA ALA A 407 35.31 -8.08 14.69
C ALA A 407 35.99 -9.13 15.62
N THR A 408 35.73 -9.06 16.92
CA THR A 408 36.27 -10.00 17.90
C THR A 408 35.35 -11.20 18.09
N LEU A 409 35.85 -12.39 17.84
CA LEU A 409 35.13 -13.64 18.11
C LEU A 409 35.35 -14.10 19.54
N LYS A 410 34.27 -14.47 20.22
CA LYS A 410 34.28 -15.23 21.48
C LYS A 410 33.44 -16.50 21.32
N GLU A 411 34.00 -17.64 21.74
CA GLU A 411 33.26 -18.90 21.80
C GLU A 411 32.99 -19.26 23.26
N VAL A 412 31.71 -19.49 23.59
CA VAL A 412 31.28 -19.92 24.93
C VAL A 412 30.38 -21.15 24.78
N ARG A 413 30.89 -22.31 25.19
CA ARG A 413 30.11 -23.56 25.17
C ARG A 413 29.17 -23.63 26.36
N ILE A 414 27.89 -23.63 26.11
CA ILE A 414 26.85 -23.53 27.16
C ILE A 414 26.32 -24.88 27.65
N GLU A 415 26.67 -25.99 27.01
CA GLU A 415 26.12 -27.31 27.31
C GLU A 415 26.17 -27.67 28.80
N LYS A 416 27.29 -27.38 29.49
CA LYS A 416 27.47 -27.72 30.91
C LYS A 416 26.51 -26.92 31.80
N ALA A 417 26.36 -25.63 31.54
CA ALA A 417 25.45 -24.74 32.28
C ALA A 417 24.00 -25.17 32.07
N VAL A 418 23.60 -25.46 30.83
CA VAL A 418 22.24 -25.93 30.50
C VAL A 418 21.93 -27.28 31.15
N ARG A 419 22.87 -28.25 31.12
CA ARG A 419 22.71 -29.55 31.82
C ARG A 419 22.59 -29.39 33.33
N GLN A 420 23.40 -28.50 33.93
CA GLN A 420 23.28 -28.21 35.37
C GLN A 420 21.90 -27.60 35.66
N HIS A 421 21.46 -26.67 34.85
CA HIS A 421 20.11 -26.06 34.99
C HIS A 421 18.99 -27.11 34.88
N PHE A 422 19.06 -28.04 33.91
CA PHE A 422 18.09 -29.14 33.82
C PHE A 422 18.10 -30.01 35.10
N ALA A 423 19.26 -30.35 35.63
CA ALA A 423 19.35 -31.10 36.88
C ALA A 423 18.73 -30.34 38.06
N ASP A 424 18.99 -29.02 38.17
CA ASP A 424 18.50 -28.19 39.26
C ASP A 424 16.96 -28.05 39.27
N ILE A 425 16.33 -28.00 38.08
CA ILE A 425 14.85 -27.89 37.94
C ILE A 425 14.18 -29.27 37.81
N GLY A 426 14.93 -30.37 37.75
CA GLY A 426 14.40 -31.73 37.60
C GLY A 426 13.85 -32.01 36.19
N HIS A 427 14.35 -31.36 35.16
CA HIS A 427 13.99 -31.61 33.76
C HIS A 427 14.79 -32.78 33.15
N ASP A 428 14.10 -33.68 32.45
CA ASP A 428 14.77 -34.76 31.72
C ASP A 428 15.38 -34.21 30.41
N GLU A 429 16.71 -34.32 30.28
CA GLU A 429 17.44 -33.83 29.09
C GLU A 429 17.06 -34.55 27.78
N ASN A 430 16.38 -35.69 27.85
CA ASN A 430 15.86 -36.40 26.68
C ASN A 430 14.44 -35.97 26.28
N ASN A 431 13.82 -35.10 27.08
CA ASN A 431 12.50 -34.52 26.75
C ASN A 431 12.71 -33.20 25.99
N TYR A 432 12.57 -33.23 24.66
CA TYR A 432 12.78 -32.09 23.76
C TYR A 432 11.55 -31.18 23.68
N ASP A 433 11.08 -30.71 24.84
CA ASP A 433 9.93 -29.81 24.95
C ASP A 433 10.34 -28.32 24.94
N VAL A 434 9.36 -27.43 25.15
CA VAL A 434 9.58 -25.99 25.22
C VAL A 434 10.55 -25.58 26.34
N THR A 435 10.70 -26.38 27.42
CA THR A 435 11.65 -26.13 28.52
C THR A 435 13.06 -26.34 28.04
N TYR A 436 13.29 -27.43 27.29
CA TYR A 436 14.57 -27.75 26.67
C TYR A 436 15.06 -26.63 25.75
N GLU A 437 14.22 -26.12 24.89
CA GLU A 437 14.57 -25.05 23.97
C GLU A 437 14.80 -23.70 24.70
N ASN A 438 13.83 -23.31 25.56
CA ASN A 438 13.87 -22.01 26.25
C ASN A 438 15.03 -21.88 27.24
N SER A 439 15.46 -22.97 27.87
CA SER A 439 16.62 -22.95 28.78
C SER A 439 17.91 -22.60 28.04
N GLN A 440 18.10 -23.13 26.85
CA GLN A 440 19.27 -22.80 26.02
C GLN A 440 19.23 -21.31 25.57
N ALA A 441 18.07 -20.81 25.15
CA ALA A 441 17.92 -19.42 24.71
C ALA A 441 18.19 -18.43 25.86
N ARG A 442 17.70 -18.72 27.08
CA ARG A 442 17.94 -17.88 28.26
C ARG A 442 19.39 -17.89 28.70
N GLU A 443 20.05 -19.05 28.67
CA GLU A 443 21.48 -19.15 29.00
C GLU A 443 22.31 -18.29 28.04
N ARG A 444 22.03 -18.33 26.74
CA ARG A 444 22.68 -17.45 25.77
C ARG A 444 22.48 -15.96 26.09
N THR A 445 21.27 -15.57 26.42
CA THR A 445 20.97 -14.17 26.76
C THR A 445 21.68 -13.72 28.03
N GLN A 446 21.74 -14.56 29.08
CA GLN A 446 22.46 -14.26 30.31
C GLN A 446 23.94 -14.00 30.03
N ILE A 447 24.59 -14.86 29.27
CA ILE A 447 26.01 -14.70 28.90
C ILE A 447 26.23 -13.38 28.14
N LEU A 448 25.37 -13.05 27.17
CA LEU A 448 25.53 -11.81 26.42
C LEU A 448 25.40 -10.57 27.31
N MET A 449 24.44 -10.56 28.26
CA MET A 449 24.24 -9.47 29.20
C MET A 449 25.42 -9.28 30.15
N ASP A 450 25.95 -10.38 30.69
CA ASP A 450 27.10 -10.37 31.60
C ASP A 450 28.38 -9.96 30.87
N MET A 451 28.58 -10.41 29.62
CA MET A 451 29.72 -9.97 28.81
C MET A 451 29.59 -8.47 28.46
N ALA A 452 28.41 -7.96 28.18
CA ALA A 452 28.20 -6.54 27.97
C ALA A 452 28.61 -5.72 29.20
N ASN A 453 28.31 -6.21 30.41
CA ASN A 453 28.78 -5.60 31.65
C ASN A 453 30.31 -5.64 31.76
N GLN A 454 30.96 -6.77 31.46
CA GLN A 454 32.43 -6.91 31.51
C GLN A 454 33.15 -5.94 30.56
N TYR A 455 32.59 -5.73 29.34
CA TYR A 455 33.18 -4.85 28.35
C TYR A 455 32.70 -3.40 28.46
N ASN A 456 31.84 -3.08 29.42
CA ASN A 456 31.13 -1.78 29.49
C ASN A 456 30.48 -1.44 28.14
N GLY A 457 29.78 -2.40 27.60
CA GLY A 457 29.17 -2.35 26.26
C GLY A 457 27.66 -2.51 26.28
N MET A 458 27.11 -2.75 25.11
CA MET A 458 25.67 -2.88 24.88
C MET A 458 25.35 -4.18 24.14
N VAL A 459 24.33 -4.92 24.58
CA VAL A 459 23.80 -6.07 23.83
C VAL A 459 22.91 -5.59 22.71
N ILE A 460 23.23 -6.01 21.48
CA ILE A 460 22.46 -5.72 20.27
C ILE A 460 21.55 -6.90 19.94
N GLY A 461 20.25 -6.62 19.82
CA GLY A 461 19.23 -7.62 19.49
C GLY A 461 19.20 -7.96 18.01
N THR A 462 18.98 -9.23 17.71
CA THR A 462 18.98 -9.79 16.36
C THR A 462 17.59 -10.11 15.82
N GLY A 463 16.57 -10.25 16.69
CA GLY A 463 15.21 -10.64 16.31
C GLY A 463 14.55 -9.70 15.32
N ASP A 464 13.93 -10.25 14.28
CA ASP A 464 13.22 -9.49 13.25
C ASP A 464 11.74 -9.26 13.57
N MET A 465 11.08 -8.40 12.77
CA MET A 465 9.69 -8.02 12.98
C MET A 465 8.72 -9.21 12.85
N SER A 466 8.97 -10.14 11.93
CA SER A 466 8.07 -11.27 11.68
C SER A 466 8.05 -12.25 12.83
N GLU A 467 9.23 -12.55 13.40
CA GLU A 467 9.37 -13.35 14.62
C GLU A 467 8.68 -12.67 15.81
N LEU A 468 8.88 -11.36 15.97
CA LEU A 468 8.22 -10.58 17.03
C LEU A 468 6.69 -10.54 16.85
N ALA A 469 6.20 -10.44 15.61
CA ALA A 469 4.77 -10.46 15.33
C ALA A 469 4.12 -11.80 15.71
N LEU A 470 4.78 -12.91 15.38
CA LEU A 470 4.33 -14.27 15.70
C LEU A 470 4.64 -14.70 17.14
N GLY A 471 5.43 -13.90 17.88
CA GLY A 471 5.97 -14.27 19.17
C GLY A 471 6.86 -15.52 19.10
N TRP A 472 7.54 -15.72 17.98
CA TRP A 472 8.50 -16.81 17.78
C TRP A 472 9.86 -16.43 18.35
N ALA A 473 9.89 -16.29 19.65
CA ALA A 473 11.06 -15.98 20.46
C ALA A 473 10.83 -16.45 21.88
N THR A 474 11.89 -16.80 22.60
CA THR A 474 11.83 -17.16 24.00
C THR A 474 11.66 -15.92 24.86
N TYR A 475 10.58 -15.86 25.64
CA TYR A 475 10.36 -14.77 26.60
C TYR A 475 11.51 -14.70 27.62
N ASN A 476 12.06 -13.50 27.80
CA ASN A 476 13.25 -13.24 28.62
C ASN A 476 14.48 -14.07 28.16
N GLY A 477 14.56 -14.33 26.87
CA GLY A 477 15.66 -14.97 26.19
C GLY A 477 16.07 -14.12 24.97
N ASP A 478 16.11 -14.74 23.80
CA ASP A 478 16.53 -14.13 22.53
C ASP A 478 15.71 -12.91 22.09
N HIS A 479 14.50 -12.71 22.62
CA HIS A 479 13.72 -11.50 22.37
C HIS A 479 14.24 -10.27 23.13
N MET A 480 15.12 -10.42 24.11
CA MET A 480 15.64 -9.34 24.95
C MET A 480 17.02 -8.87 24.51
N SER A 481 17.19 -7.56 24.52
CA SER A 481 18.45 -6.88 24.23
C SER A 481 18.43 -5.46 24.80
N MET A 482 19.53 -4.73 24.70
CA MET A 482 19.58 -3.32 25.09
C MET A 482 19.19 -2.39 23.95
N TYR A 483 19.33 -2.84 22.68
CA TYR A 483 18.86 -2.17 21.48
C TYR A 483 18.65 -3.19 20.35
N ALA A 484 17.46 -3.24 19.76
CA ALA A 484 17.05 -4.22 18.76
C ALA A 484 17.08 -3.60 17.36
N VAL A 485 18.19 -3.79 16.64
CA VAL A 485 18.39 -3.14 15.32
C VAL A 485 17.48 -3.67 14.23
N ASN A 486 16.99 -4.91 14.31
CA ASN A 486 16.14 -5.55 13.30
C ASN A 486 14.64 -5.54 13.64
N CYS A 487 14.23 -4.97 14.78
CA CYS A 487 12.86 -5.11 15.31
C CYS A 487 11.74 -4.61 14.40
N SER A 488 12.04 -3.84 13.38
CA SER A 488 11.09 -3.32 12.38
C SER A 488 11.38 -3.82 10.96
N VAL A 489 12.29 -4.78 10.80
CA VAL A 489 12.63 -5.42 9.52
C VAL A 489 11.93 -6.76 9.42
N PRO A 490 11.03 -7.00 8.44
CA PRO A 490 10.38 -8.29 8.26
C PRO A 490 11.35 -9.34 7.71
N LYS A 491 11.13 -10.62 8.00
CA LYS A 491 11.98 -11.75 7.58
C LYS A 491 12.25 -11.77 6.07
N THR A 492 11.22 -11.49 5.27
CA THR A 492 11.36 -11.44 3.80
C THR A 492 12.33 -10.35 3.35
N LEU A 493 12.42 -9.23 4.08
CA LEU A 493 13.32 -8.13 3.76
C LEU A 493 14.75 -8.35 4.27
N VAL A 494 14.93 -9.05 5.40
CA VAL A 494 16.28 -9.37 5.95
C VAL A 494 17.16 -9.99 4.88
N ARG A 495 16.63 -10.95 4.12
CA ARG A 495 17.36 -11.64 3.05
C ARG A 495 17.89 -10.65 1.99
N TYR A 496 17.07 -9.67 1.57
CA TYR A 496 17.48 -8.69 0.57
C TYR A 496 18.50 -7.68 1.10
N LEU A 497 18.44 -7.33 2.38
CA LEU A 497 19.45 -6.46 3.01
C LEU A 497 20.81 -7.11 3.07
N VAL A 498 20.87 -8.41 3.42
CA VAL A 498 22.12 -9.18 3.42
C VAL A 498 22.64 -9.36 1.98
N LEU A 499 21.76 -9.64 1.01
CA LEU A 499 22.13 -9.75 -0.41
C LEU A 499 22.70 -8.43 -0.93
N TYR A 500 22.02 -7.32 -0.69
CA TYR A 500 22.50 -5.99 -1.08
C TYR A 500 23.88 -5.69 -0.50
N TYR A 501 24.11 -6.02 0.78
CA TYR A 501 25.42 -5.85 1.40
C TYR A 501 26.50 -6.73 0.74
N ALA A 502 26.15 -7.98 0.40
CA ALA A 502 27.05 -8.90 -0.29
C ALA A 502 27.44 -8.40 -1.69
N GLU A 503 26.51 -7.80 -2.41
CA GLU A 503 26.71 -7.28 -3.77
C GLU A 503 27.48 -5.94 -3.79
N THR A 504 27.38 -5.14 -2.73
CA THR A 504 27.95 -3.78 -2.67
C THR A 504 29.26 -3.68 -1.89
N THR A 505 29.67 -4.74 -1.15
CA THR A 505 30.95 -4.73 -0.42
C THR A 505 32.16 -4.93 -1.34
N ASP A 506 33.23 -4.15 -1.09
CA ASP A 506 34.52 -4.32 -1.79
C ASP A 506 35.29 -5.57 -1.34
N ASN A 507 34.94 -6.17 -0.19
CA ASN A 507 35.57 -7.36 0.34
C ASN A 507 34.95 -8.63 -0.28
N LYS A 508 35.62 -9.19 -1.29
CA LYS A 508 35.18 -10.41 -2.00
C LYS A 508 34.94 -11.61 -1.11
N LYS A 509 35.78 -11.80 -0.08
CA LYS A 509 35.63 -12.92 0.86
C LYS A 509 34.40 -12.74 1.74
N LEU A 510 34.15 -11.51 2.19
CA LEU A 510 32.93 -11.18 2.92
C LEU A 510 31.68 -11.44 2.05
N SER A 511 31.72 -11.01 0.77
CA SER A 511 30.65 -11.30 -0.19
C SER A 511 30.37 -12.81 -0.31
N GLU A 512 31.41 -13.63 -0.49
CA GLU A 512 31.29 -15.10 -0.58
C GLU A 512 30.65 -15.70 0.69
N VAL A 513 31.08 -15.27 1.88
CA VAL A 513 30.50 -15.71 3.16
C VAL A 513 29.03 -15.32 3.28
N LEU A 514 28.67 -14.09 2.91
CA LEU A 514 27.28 -13.62 2.95
C LEU A 514 26.39 -14.40 1.98
N MET A 515 26.90 -14.75 0.80
CA MET A 515 26.19 -15.61 -0.15
C MET A 515 25.96 -17.02 0.41
N ASP A 516 26.92 -17.61 1.14
CA ASP A 516 26.74 -18.91 1.79
C ASP A 516 25.71 -18.85 2.94
N VAL A 517 25.69 -17.74 3.69
CA VAL A 517 24.64 -17.49 4.70
C VAL A 517 23.26 -17.43 4.05
N LEU A 518 23.13 -16.76 2.88
CA LEU A 518 21.87 -16.67 2.12
C LEU A 518 21.38 -18.04 1.62
N ASP A 519 22.27 -18.97 1.34
CA ASP A 519 21.97 -20.33 0.88
C ASP A 519 21.73 -21.32 2.03
N THR A 520 21.91 -20.88 3.28
CA THR A 520 21.69 -21.71 4.46
C THR A 520 20.20 -21.70 4.86
N PRO A 521 19.55 -22.87 5.06
CA PRO A 521 18.17 -22.94 5.50
C PRO A 521 17.97 -22.33 6.90
N VAL A 522 16.84 -21.63 7.08
CA VAL A 522 16.47 -21.06 8.39
C VAL A 522 16.07 -22.17 9.36
N SER A 523 16.78 -22.27 10.49
CA SER A 523 16.54 -23.27 11.53
C SER A 523 16.75 -22.66 12.92
N PRO A 524 15.96 -23.04 13.94
CA PRO A 524 16.15 -22.57 15.32
C PRO A 524 17.40 -23.13 16.01
N GLU A 525 18.03 -24.17 15.48
CA GLU A 525 19.26 -24.84 16.02
C GLU A 525 19.22 -25.13 17.53
N LEU A 526 18.06 -25.45 18.07
CA LEU A 526 17.85 -25.75 19.49
C LEU A 526 17.73 -27.26 19.76
N LEU A 527 17.28 -28.02 18.75
CA LEU A 527 17.17 -29.49 18.83
C LEU A 527 18.38 -30.18 18.22
N PRO A 528 18.78 -31.34 18.76
CA PRO A 528 19.88 -32.12 18.19
C PRO A 528 19.60 -32.49 16.72
N PRO A 529 20.61 -32.41 15.83
CA PRO A 529 20.44 -32.85 14.45
C PRO A 529 20.23 -34.37 14.39
N VAL A 530 19.40 -34.85 13.47
CA VAL A 530 19.25 -36.29 13.19
C VAL A 530 20.12 -36.60 11.97
N ASP A 531 21.06 -37.53 12.14
CA ASP A 531 22.03 -37.94 11.09
C ASP A 531 22.81 -36.75 10.47
N GLY A 532 23.12 -35.72 11.27
CA GLY A 532 23.85 -34.52 10.81
C GLY A 532 23.03 -33.55 9.99
N VAL A 533 21.73 -33.82 9.81
CA VAL A 533 20.77 -32.94 9.09
C VAL A 533 19.91 -32.19 10.12
N ILE A 534 19.63 -30.94 9.84
CA ILE A 534 18.70 -30.10 10.63
C ILE A 534 17.35 -30.83 10.78
N SER A 535 17.01 -31.19 12.02
CA SER A 535 15.79 -31.97 12.33
C SER A 535 14.52 -31.16 12.23
N GLN A 536 14.58 -29.83 12.21
CA GLN A 536 13.44 -28.97 12.28
C GLN A 536 13.66 -27.67 11.48
N LYS A 537 12.81 -27.44 10.49
CA LYS A 537 12.74 -26.14 9.80
C LYS A 537 11.73 -25.25 10.52
N THR A 538 12.07 -24.00 10.74
CA THR A 538 11.18 -23.03 11.39
C THR A 538 9.84 -22.92 10.66
N GLU A 539 9.86 -22.90 9.33
CA GLU A 539 8.64 -22.77 8.51
C GLU A 539 7.69 -23.96 8.59
N ASP A 540 8.17 -25.17 8.95
CA ASP A 540 7.29 -26.34 9.15
C ASP A 540 6.40 -26.16 10.40
N LEU A 541 6.87 -25.39 11.38
CA LEU A 541 6.17 -25.14 12.64
C LEU A 541 5.32 -23.88 12.64
N VAL A 542 5.88 -22.78 12.13
CA VAL A 542 5.22 -21.48 12.14
C VAL A 542 4.53 -21.16 10.83
N GLY A 543 4.95 -21.74 9.71
CA GLY A 543 4.49 -21.47 8.35
C GLY A 543 5.44 -20.58 7.55
N PRO A 544 5.21 -20.47 6.23
CA PRO A 544 6.02 -19.64 5.35
C PRO A 544 5.99 -18.17 5.76
N TYR A 545 7.16 -17.59 5.96
CA TYR A 545 7.27 -16.17 6.35
C TYR A 545 6.70 -15.22 5.30
N GLU A 546 6.71 -15.57 4.02
CA GLU A 546 6.10 -14.75 2.98
C GLU A 546 4.59 -14.58 3.17
N LEU A 547 3.87 -15.63 3.62
CA LEU A 547 2.44 -15.52 3.96
C LEU A 547 2.25 -14.65 5.21
N HIS A 548 3.07 -14.85 6.24
CA HIS A 548 2.96 -14.09 7.48
C HIS A 548 3.27 -12.61 7.28
N ASP A 549 4.29 -12.27 6.52
CA ASP A 549 4.65 -10.89 6.19
C ASP A 549 3.56 -10.23 5.34
N PHE A 550 2.96 -10.97 4.41
CA PHE A 550 1.80 -10.50 3.65
C PHE A 550 0.61 -10.19 4.58
N PHE A 551 0.24 -11.10 5.48
CA PHE A 551 -0.84 -10.87 6.43
C PHE A 551 -0.53 -9.72 7.38
N LEU A 552 0.67 -9.66 7.92
CA LEU A 552 1.14 -8.63 8.82
C LEU A 552 1.05 -7.24 8.19
N TYR A 553 1.52 -7.11 6.94
CA TYR A 553 1.50 -5.85 6.22
C TYR A 553 0.08 -5.31 6.08
N TYR A 554 -0.81 -6.09 5.48
CA TYR A 554 -2.16 -5.62 5.16
C TYR A 554 -3.05 -5.48 6.40
N MET A 555 -2.86 -6.32 7.42
CA MET A 555 -3.57 -6.20 8.68
C MET A 555 -3.17 -4.94 9.46
N LEU A 556 -1.88 -4.71 9.67
CA LEU A 556 -1.43 -3.55 10.46
C LEU A 556 -1.47 -2.24 9.67
N ARG A 557 -1.11 -2.27 8.40
CA ARG A 557 -1.08 -1.05 7.58
C ARG A 557 -2.47 -0.51 7.28
N PHE A 558 -3.43 -1.39 6.96
CA PHE A 558 -4.76 -0.98 6.49
C PHE A 558 -5.92 -1.46 7.37
N GLY A 559 -5.69 -2.32 8.34
CA GLY A 559 -6.74 -2.85 9.20
C GLY A 559 -7.70 -3.78 8.47
N PHE A 560 -7.23 -4.49 7.44
CA PHE A 560 -8.08 -5.36 6.64
C PHE A 560 -8.63 -6.54 7.45
N PRO A 561 -9.91 -6.91 7.26
CA PRO A 561 -10.50 -8.06 7.90
C PRO A 561 -9.93 -9.37 7.33
N LYS A 562 -9.99 -10.43 8.11
CA LYS A 562 -9.48 -11.76 7.76
C LYS A 562 -10.01 -12.30 6.42
N SER A 563 -11.30 -12.08 6.12
CA SER A 563 -11.92 -12.48 4.85
C SER A 563 -11.27 -11.83 3.64
N LYS A 564 -10.97 -10.52 3.74
CA LYS A 564 -10.29 -9.77 2.68
C LYS A 564 -8.85 -10.23 2.52
N LEU A 565 -8.12 -10.45 3.63
CA LEU A 565 -6.75 -10.97 3.61
C LEU A 565 -6.70 -12.35 2.95
N TYR A 566 -7.63 -13.23 3.29
CA TYR A 566 -7.72 -14.56 2.68
C TYR A 566 -7.93 -14.49 1.16
N ARG A 567 -8.88 -13.66 0.72
CA ARG A 567 -9.16 -13.46 -0.71
C ARG A 567 -7.95 -12.88 -1.45
N MET A 568 -7.29 -11.88 -0.89
CA MET A 568 -6.10 -11.27 -1.47
C MET A 568 -4.94 -12.28 -1.55
N ALA A 569 -4.72 -13.07 -0.50
CA ALA A 569 -3.67 -14.07 -0.48
C ALA A 569 -3.92 -15.18 -1.53
N LYS A 570 -5.16 -15.64 -1.70
CA LYS A 570 -5.52 -16.59 -2.76
C LYS A 570 -5.17 -16.08 -4.16
N LEU A 571 -5.45 -14.81 -4.44
CA LEU A 571 -5.11 -14.19 -5.72
C LEU A 571 -3.59 -14.02 -5.90
N THR A 572 -2.90 -13.66 -4.82
CA THR A 572 -1.47 -13.35 -4.86
C THR A 572 -0.61 -14.60 -4.97
N PHE A 573 -0.99 -15.66 -4.26
CA PHE A 573 -0.23 -16.89 -4.15
C PHE A 573 -0.83 -18.03 -4.97
N ASP A 574 -1.68 -17.72 -5.96
CA ASP A 574 -2.22 -18.70 -6.90
C ASP A 574 -1.10 -19.49 -7.58
N GLY A 575 -1.23 -20.81 -7.61
CA GLY A 575 -0.21 -21.73 -8.11
C GLY A 575 1.02 -21.93 -7.19
N VAL A 576 1.10 -21.27 -6.03
CA VAL A 576 2.17 -21.44 -5.02
C VAL A 576 1.64 -22.19 -3.80
N TYR A 577 0.49 -21.77 -3.26
CA TYR A 577 -0.17 -22.40 -2.11
C TYR A 577 -1.64 -22.69 -2.44
N ASP A 578 -2.13 -23.81 -1.97
CA ASP A 578 -3.56 -24.12 -2.03
C ASP A 578 -4.36 -23.34 -0.98
N ASP A 579 -5.67 -23.29 -1.17
CA ASP A 579 -6.60 -22.56 -0.32
C ASP A 579 -6.59 -23.02 1.14
N GLU A 580 -6.40 -24.31 1.39
CA GLU A 580 -6.35 -24.89 2.73
C GLU A 580 -5.09 -24.48 3.46
N THR A 581 -3.95 -24.47 2.78
CA THR A 581 -2.67 -24.00 3.30
C THR A 581 -2.72 -22.52 3.67
N ILE A 582 -3.25 -21.67 2.79
CA ILE A 582 -3.42 -20.23 3.06
C ILE A 582 -4.32 -20.03 4.28
N LYS A 583 -5.44 -20.71 4.35
CA LYS A 583 -6.38 -20.62 5.47
C LYS A 583 -5.74 -21.07 6.78
N LYS A 584 -5.09 -22.24 6.78
CA LYS A 584 -4.37 -22.78 7.95
C LYS A 584 -3.39 -21.77 8.54
N TRP A 585 -2.56 -21.15 7.69
CA TRP A 585 -1.53 -20.23 8.17
C TRP A 585 -2.10 -18.85 8.54
N LEU A 586 -3.17 -18.40 7.90
CA LEU A 586 -3.89 -17.20 8.31
C LEU A 586 -4.56 -17.37 9.68
N ASP A 587 -5.19 -18.52 9.95
CA ASP A 587 -5.77 -18.84 11.26
C ASP A 587 -4.67 -18.89 12.33
N LYS A 588 -3.54 -19.55 12.03
CA LYS A 588 -2.38 -19.63 12.92
C LYS A 588 -1.74 -18.26 13.18
N PHE A 589 -1.66 -17.40 12.14
CA PHE A 589 -1.16 -16.04 12.26
C PHE A 589 -1.98 -15.24 13.28
N TYR A 590 -3.31 -15.18 13.14
CA TYR A 590 -4.16 -14.45 14.08
C TYR A 590 -4.05 -15.02 15.50
N TRP A 591 -4.10 -16.34 15.66
CA TRP A 591 -3.94 -16.96 16.97
C TRP A 591 -2.63 -16.58 17.64
N ARG A 592 -1.50 -16.69 16.94
CA ARG A 592 -0.19 -16.31 17.48
C ARG A 592 -0.09 -14.81 17.74
N PHE A 593 -0.54 -14.00 16.81
CA PHE A 593 -0.47 -12.55 16.92
C PHE A 593 -1.16 -12.05 18.21
N PHE A 594 -2.31 -12.58 18.54
CA PHE A 594 -3.02 -12.20 19.78
C PHE A 594 -2.44 -12.89 21.01
N SER A 595 -2.27 -14.20 21.01
CA SER A 595 -1.84 -14.95 22.20
C SER A 595 -0.41 -14.60 22.65
N GLN A 596 0.44 -14.09 21.77
CA GLN A 596 1.83 -13.76 22.06
C GLN A 596 2.08 -12.27 22.33
N GLN A 597 1.06 -11.45 22.47
CA GLN A 597 1.21 -10.01 22.72
C GLN A 597 2.01 -9.69 23.98
N PHE A 598 1.93 -10.50 25.03
CA PHE A 598 2.68 -10.29 26.27
C PHE A 598 4.21 -10.24 26.03
N LYS A 599 4.72 -10.94 25.01
CA LYS A 599 6.13 -10.87 24.63
C LYS A 599 6.46 -9.51 24.00
N ARG A 600 5.56 -8.95 23.19
CA ARG A 600 5.76 -7.65 22.56
C ARG A 600 5.65 -6.48 23.53
N SER A 601 4.93 -6.62 24.63
CA SER A 601 4.76 -5.56 25.63
C SER A 601 6.06 -5.09 26.28
N CYS A 602 7.11 -5.92 26.26
CA CYS A 602 8.42 -5.62 26.86
C CYS A 602 9.55 -5.56 25.81
N LEU A 603 9.25 -5.35 24.54
CA LEU A 603 10.27 -5.25 23.49
C LEU A 603 11.28 -4.13 23.77
N PRO A 604 12.58 -4.37 23.54
CA PRO A 604 13.60 -3.33 23.61
C PRO A 604 13.33 -2.23 22.56
N ASP A 605 13.98 -1.08 22.75
CA ASP A 605 14.01 -0.02 21.76
C ASP A 605 14.71 -0.47 20.49
N GLY A 606 14.27 0.07 19.35
CA GLY A 606 14.89 -0.15 18.05
C GLY A 606 14.31 0.79 16.98
N PRO A 607 15.00 0.96 15.85
CA PRO A 607 14.60 1.91 14.82
C PRO A 607 13.40 1.39 14.01
N LYS A 608 12.45 2.29 13.72
CA LYS A 608 11.41 2.02 12.74
C LYS A 608 11.95 2.31 11.34
N VAL A 609 11.91 1.32 10.45
CA VAL A 609 12.45 1.43 9.09
C VAL A 609 11.38 1.48 7.99
N GLY A 610 10.14 1.12 8.30
CA GLY A 610 9.06 1.05 7.32
C GLY A 610 7.72 1.59 7.86
N SER A 611 6.66 1.45 7.04
CA SER A 611 5.31 1.91 7.40
C SER A 611 4.61 1.04 8.45
N VAL A 612 5.15 -0.15 8.75
CA VAL A 612 4.60 -1.11 9.73
C VAL A 612 5.68 -1.45 10.76
N ALA A 613 5.30 -1.48 12.02
CA ALA A 613 6.12 -1.98 13.13
C ALA A 613 5.24 -2.53 14.25
N VAL A 614 5.83 -3.29 15.17
CA VAL A 614 5.13 -3.93 16.29
C VAL A 614 5.56 -3.36 17.65
N SER A 615 6.19 -2.18 17.66
CA SER A 615 6.65 -1.54 18.89
C SER A 615 5.49 -1.14 19.80
N PRO A 616 5.51 -1.53 21.09
CA PRO A 616 4.45 -1.18 22.04
C PRO A 616 4.44 0.31 22.43
N ARG A 617 5.52 1.05 22.10
CA ARG A 617 5.65 2.48 22.39
C ARG A 617 5.09 3.37 21.29
N GLY A 618 4.94 2.84 20.08
CA GLY A 618 4.52 3.60 18.90
C GLY A 618 3.40 2.93 18.11
N ASP A 619 3.74 2.01 17.25
CA ASP A 619 2.87 1.51 16.18
C ASP A 619 1.76 0.54 16.66
N LEU A 620 2.03 -0.30 17.67
CA LEU A 620 1.10 -1.33 18.12
C LEU A 620 0.92 -1.30 19.64
N ARG A 621 0.06 -0.44 20.12
CA ARG A 621 -0.32 -0.33 21.54
C ARG A 621 -1.49 -1.27 21.85
N MET A 622 -1.25 -2.56 21.80
CA MET A 622 -2.25 -3.60 22.01
C MET A 622 -2.18 -4.16 23.43
N PRO A 623 -3.31 -4.33 24.14
CA PRO A 623 -3.33 -5.03 25.42
C PRO A 623 -2.88 -6.48 25.28
N SER A 624 -2.17 -7.01 26.28
CA SER A 624 -1.67 -8.41 26.26
C SER A 624 -2.77 -9.47 26.39
N ASP A 625 -3.92 -9.09 26.88
CA ASP A 625 -5.09 -9.91 27.13
C ASP A 625 -6.26 -9.63 26.17
N ALA A 626 -5.97 -8.98 25.02
CA ALA A 626 -6.98 -8.73 24.00
C ALA A 626 -7.55 -10.02 23.42
N SER A 627 -8.89 -10.13 23.34
CA SER A 627 -9.57 -11.25 22.70
C SER A 627 -9.47 -11.17 21.17
N PRO A 628 -9.14 -12.27 20.47
CA PRO A 628 -9.12 -12.32 19.02
C PRO A 628 -10.50 -12.50 18.37
N THR A 629 -11.58 -12.65 19.15
CA THR A 629 -12.90 -13.11 18.67
C THR A 629 -13.47 -12.29 17.52
N ALA A 630 -13.20 -10.98 17.48
CA ALA A 630 -13.66 -10.10 16.39
C ALA A 630 -12.85 -10.27 15.09
N TRP A 631 -11.70 -10.94 15.13
CA TRP A 631 -10.80 -11.16 13.99
C TRP A 631 -10.78 -12.62 13.50
N ILE A 632 -11.30 -13.56 14.28
CA ILE A 632 -11.37 -14.99 13.95
C ILE A 632 -12.79 -15.37 13.54
#